data_815daec7c85e3affa5b6ed26f1e967a6
#
_entry.id   815daec7c85e3affa5b6ed26f1e967a6
#
_cell.length_a   1.000
_cell.length_b   1.000
_cell.length_c   1.000
_cell.angle_alpha   90.00
_cell.angle_beta   90.00
_cell.angle_gamma   90.00
#
_symmetry.space_group_name_H-M   'P 1'
#
loop_
_entity.id
_entity.type
_entity.pdbx_description
1 polymer ?
#
loop_
_entity_poly.entity_id
_entity_poly.type
_entity_poly.pdbx_seq_one_letter_code
_entity_poly.pdbx_strand_id
1 'polypeptide(L)'
;MRKVLLIGDSHIHAIQAALEQRNLVPPELEFEALRLGSRKNSKMTADVSLDGAVEKVKSLSADDVFVALLRGNEFNSVGLIQHPQPFDVMMPEETAEHMLPGAEIIPVQALRAFFTESLVTGYGKILLQLKYGCSARMICLTSPAPKEDAEHIKRGAETHFRDLGISQIGVTSAQVRLKLWTLQQQALQGFCRNNGIDFLDNPPDARDAAGFLKRRYYAGDSSHGNTKYGSQVLWQIACQMGAQG
;
A
#
# COMPACT_ATOMS: atom_id res chain seq x y z
N MET A 1 -10.70 -1.81 26.64
CA MET A 1 -9.78 -2.20 25.56
C MET A 1 -10.11 -1.38 24.35
N ARG A 2 -9.16 -0.66 23.75
CA ARG A 2 -9.39 0.15 22.55
C ARG A 2 -9.34 -0.73 21.31
N LYS A 3 -10.29 -0.52 20.38
CA LYS A 3 -10.34 -1.30 19.13
C LYS A 3 -9.50 -0.63 18.05
N VAL A 4 -8.81 -1.46 17.27
CA VAL A 4 -8.08 -1.09 16.07
C VAL A 4 -8.63 -1.92 14.92
N LEU A 5 -9.53 -1.32 14.14
CA LEU A 5 -10.11 -1.95 12.97
C LEU A 5 -9.26 -1.63 11.74
N LEU A 6 -8.71 -2.65 11.09
CA LEU A 6 -7.99 -2.50 9.83
C LEU A 6 -8.86 -3.03 8.69
N ILE A 7 -9.02 -2.24 7.64
CA ILE A 7 -9.68 -2.69 6.41
C ILE A 7 -8.76 -2.41 5.22
N GLY A 8 -8.49 -3.44 4.45
CA GLY A 8 -7.61 -3.35 3.28
C GLY A 8 -8.00 -4.31 2.18
N ASP A 9 -7.29 -4.26 1.07
CA ASP A 9 -7.37 -5.27 0.02
C ASP A 9 -6.27 -6.33 0.18
N SER A 10 -5.54 -6.71 -0.87
CA SER A 10 -4.59 -7.83 -0.81
C SER A 10 -3.42 -7.63 0.17
N HIS A 11 -3.01 -6.39 0.42
CA HIS A 11 -1.91 -6.11 1.37
C HIS A 11 -2.27 -6.41 2.83
N ILE A 12 -3.57 -6.51 3.16
CA ILE A 12 -4.03 -6.83 4.52
C ILE A 12 -3.60 -8.24 4.96
N HIS A 13 -3.36 -9.16 4.03
CA HIS A 13 -2.99 -10.55 4.35
C HIS A 13 -1.72 -10.66 5.19
N ALA A 14 -0.73 -9.79 4.96
CA ALA A 14 0.48 -9.77 5.78
C ALA A 14 0.17 -9.42 7.25
N ILE A 15 -0.80 -8.53 7.46
CA ILE A 15 -1.25 -8.10 8.79
C ILE A 15 -2.10 -9.20 9.44
N GLN A 16 -3.05 -9.80 8.70
CA GLN A 16 -3.85 -10.93 9.19
C GLN A 16 -2.96 -12.07 9.66
N ALA A 17 -2.00 -12.49 8.82
CA ALA A 17 -1.04 -13.53 9.17
C ALA A 17 -0.15 -13.16 10.38
N ALA A 18 0.11 -11.87 10.60
CA ALA A 18 0.83 -11.41 11.79
C ALA A 18 -0.03 -11.49 13.05
N LEU A 19 -1.33 -11.16 12.97
CA LEU A 19 -2.26 -11.25 14.09
C LEU A 19 -2.49 -12.70 14.58
N GLU A 20 -2.31 -13.69 13.71
CA GLU A 20 -2.35 -15.11 14.10
C GLU A 20 -1.18 -15.53 15.00
N GLN A 21 -0.09 -14.73 15.03
CA GLN A 21 1.06 -14.98 15.88
C GLN A 21 0.78 -14.47 17.31
N ARG A 22 0.93 -15.34 18.32
CA ARG A 22 0.68 -14.98 19.72
C ARG A 22 1.66 -13.91 20.21
N ASN A 23 1.16 -12.96 21.02
CA ASN A 23 1.94 -11.93 21.74
C ASN A 23 2.62 -10.85 20.88
N LEU A 24 2.07 -10.53 19.69
CA LEU A 24 2.61 -9.47 18.85
C LEU A 24 2.02 -8.07 19.12
N VAL A 25 0.89 -8.01 19.80
CA VAL A 25 0.18 -6.76 20.05
C VAL A 25 0.00 -6.52 21.55
N PRO A 26 0.02 -5.26 22.01
CA PRO A 26 -0.23 -4.91 23.39
C PRO A 26 -1.62 -5.37 23.86
N PRO A 27 -1.75 -5.90 25.11
CA PRO A 27 -3.00 -6.50 25.59
C PRO A 27 -4.15 -5.48 25.76
N GLU A 28 -3.85 -4.20 25.82
CA GLU A 28 -4.83 -3.11 25.89
C GLU A 28 -5.48 -2.76 24.54
N LEU A 29 -4.96 -3.31 23.44
CA LEU A 29 -5.46 -3.09 22.08
C LEU A 29 -6.10 -4.36 21.52
N GLU A 30 -7.29 -4.21 20.96
CA GLU A 30 -8.01 -5.27 20.24
C GLU A 30 -7.93 -5.01 18.73
N PHE A 31 -7.13 -5.80 18.02
CA PHE A 31 -6.95 -5.68 16.57
C PHE A 31 -7.90 -6.59 15.81
N GLU A 32 -8.62 -6.02 14.84
CA GLU A 32 -9.38 -6.78 13.83
C GLU A 32 -8.90 -6.35 12.44
N ALA A 33 -8.46 -7.27 11.61
CA ALA A 33 -8.01 -7.00 10.25
C ALA A 33 -8.89 -7.74 9.24
N LEU A 34 -9.51 -6.99 8.32
CA LEU A 34 -10.50 -7.50 7.36
C LEU A 34 -10.13 -7.14 5.92
N ARG A 35 -10.21 -8.13 5.05
CA ARG A 35 -10.08 -7.91 3.63
C ARG A 35 -11.38 -7.38 3.04
N LEU A 36 -11.30 -6.20 2.42
CA LEU A 36 -12.40 -5.63 1.65
C LEU A 36 -12.52 -6.34 0.29
N GLY A 37 -13.73 -6.68 -0.10
CA GLY A 37 -13.98 -7.30 -1.38
C GLY A 37 -15.38 -7.06 -1.91
N SER A 38 -15.59 -7.55 -3.12
CA SER A 38 -16.90 -7.51 -3.78
C SER A 38 -17.50 -8.91 -3.87
N ARG A 39 -18.83 -8.99 -3.90
CA ARG A 39 -19.52 -10.22 -4.27
C ARG A 39 -19.30 -10.50 -5.76
N LYS A 40 -18.74 -11.67 -6.07
CA LYS A 40 -18.65 -12.18 -7.43
C LYS A 40 -19.45 -13.49 -7.52
N ASN A 41 -20.44 -13.55 -8.42
CA ASN A 41 -21.30 -14.73 -8.60
C ASN A 41 -21.95 -15.21 -7.27
N SER A 42 -22.54 -14.30 -6.49
CA SER A 42 -23.15 -14.56 -5.17
C SER A 42 -22.19 -15.08 -4.09
N LYS A 43 -20.91 -15.22 -4.39
CA LYS A 43 -19.88 -15.67 -3.45
C LYS A 43 -19.02 -14.48 -3.02
N MET A 44 -18.89 -14.29 -1.71
CA MET A 44 -17.98 -13.28 -1.18
C MET A 44 -16.55 -13.83 -1.27
N THR A 45 -15.63 -13.06 -1.88
CA THR A 45 -14.22 -13.45 -2.04
C THR A 45 -13.32 -12.78 -0.99
N ALA A 46 -13.94 -12.16 0.03
CA ALA A 46 -13.26 -11.38 1.05
C ALA A 46 -14.03 -11.43 2.38
N ASP A 47 -13.46 -10.86 3.45
CA ASP A 47 -14.01 -10.94 4.80
C ASP A 47 -15.21 -10.01 4.97
N VAL A 48 -15.21 -8.85 4.29
CA VAL A 48 -16.25 -7.83 4.41
C VAL A 48 -16.54 -7.15 3.06
N SER A 49 -17.83 -6.87 2.81
CA SER A 49 -18.26 -6.00 1.71
C SER A 49 -18.08 -4.52 2.08
N LEU A 50 -18.18 -3.61 1.10
CA LEU A 50 -18.11 -2.17 1.38
C LEU A 50 -19.20 -1.72 2.36
N ASP A 51 -20.44 -2.16 2.19
CA ASP A 51 -21.54 -1.84 3.11
C ASP A 51 -21.26 -2.38 4.52
N GLY A 52 -20.78 -3.63 4.63
CA GLY A 52 -20.37 -4.21 5.89
C GLY A 52 -19.20 -3.48 6.55
N ALA A 53 -18.24 -2.99 5.74
CA ALA A 53 -17.14 -2.17 6.21
C ALA A 53 -17.64 -0.82 6.78
N VAL A 54 -18.56 -0.17 6.09
CA VAL A 54 -19.19 1.08 6.56
C VAL A 54 -19.91 0.86 7.90
N GLU A 55 -20.67 -0.23 8.04
CA GLU A 55 -21.35 -0.53 9.32
C GLU A 55 -20.36 -0.82 10.46
N LYS A 56 -19.27 -1.55 10.18
CA LYS A 56 -18.21 -1.79 11.18
C LYS A 56 -17.54 -0.48 11.61
N VAL A 57 -17.22 0.38 10.65
CA VAL A 57 -16.58 1.67 10.93
C VAL A 57 -17.50 2.59 11.74
N LYS A 58 -18.82 2.60 11.45
CA LYS A 58 -19.82 3.34 12.24
C LYS A 58 -19.93 2.86 13.69
N SER A 59 -19.64 1.59 13.94
CA SER A 59 -19.70 1.02 15.30
C SER A 59 -18.51 1.39 16.19
N LEU A 60 -17.48 2.02 15.64
CA LEU A 60 -16.31 2.47 16.40
C LEU A 60 -16.63 3.74 17.20
N SER A 61 -16.10 3.80 18.43
CA SER A 61 -16.14 4.99 19.27
C SER A 61 -15.02 5.97 18.91
N ALA A 62 -15.06 7.18 19.47
CA ALA A 62 -14.02 8.19 19.30
C ALA A 62 -12.65 7.77 19.89
N ASP A 63 -12.63 6.83 20.84
CA ASP A 63 -11.42 6.29 21.46
C ASP A 63 -10.76 5.19 20.63
N ASP A 64 -11.49 4.62 19.67
CA ASP A 64 -11.01 3.57 18.78
C ASP A 64 -10.22 4.15 17.59
N VAL A 65 -9.59 3.27 16.80
CA VAL A 65 -8.86 3.67 15.59
C VAL A 65 -9.32 2.82 14.40
N PHE A 66 -9.59 3.49 13.31
CA PHE A 66 -9.80 2.88 12.01
C PHE A 66 -8.57 3.05 11.12
N VAL A 67 -8.05 1.96 10.58
CA VAL A 67 -6.88 1.94 9.69
C VAL A 67 -7.30 1.42 8.32
N ALA A 68 -7.13 2.24 7.28
CA ALA A 68 -7.39 1.87 5.90
C ALA A 68 -6.09 1.52 5.17
N LEU A 69 -6.04 0.36 4.51
CA LEU A 69 -4.95 -0.07 3.62
C LEU A 69 -5.56 -0.48 2.27
N LEU A 70 -6.08 0.50 1.54
CA LEU A 70 -6.82 0.29 0.31
C LEU A 70 -5.98 0.68 -0.90
N ARG A 71 -5.80 -0.26 -1.82
CA ARG A 71 -5.07 -0.07 -3.06
C ARG A 71 -3.64 0.47 -2.86
N GLY A 72 -3.24 1.49 -3.62
CA GLY A 72 -1.88 2.03 -3.54
C GLY A 72 -0.88 1.22 -4.37
N ASN A 73 -1.36 0.49 -5.38
CA ASN A 73 -0.56 -0.41 -6.22
C ASN A 73 -0.59 0.01 -7.70
N GLU A 74 -1.15 1.18 -8.02
CA GLU A 74 -1.28 1.70 -9.38
C GLU A 74 0.09 1.93 -10.03
N PHE A 75 1.12 2.25 -9.23
CA PHE A 75 2.50 2.38 -9.71
C PHE A 75 3.01 1.09 -10.37
N ASN A 76 2.57 -0.09 -9.92
CA ASN A 76 2.89 -1.37 -10.55
C ASN A 76 2.18 -1.55 -11.90
N SER A 77 0.95 -1.03 -12.03
CA SER A 77 0.24 -1.06 -13.33
C SER A 77 0.94 -0.19 -14.37
N VAL A 78 1.60 0.89 -13.94
CA VAL A 78 2.36 1.80 -14.83
C VAL A 78 3.76 1.26 -15.10
N GLY A 79 4.44 0.70 -14.11
CA GLY A 79 5.87 0.50 -14.19
C GLY A 79 6.42 -0.80 -13.61
N LEU A 80 5.62 -1.88 -13.44
CA LEU A 80 6.21 -3.16 -13.04
C LEU A 80 6.86 -3.86 -14.23
N ILE A 81 6.15 -3.93 -15.37
CA ILE A 81 6.65 -4.56 -16.60
C ILE A 81 7.42 -3.52 -17.42
N GLN A 82 8.56 -3.92 -17.96
CA GLN A 82 9.37 -3.07 -18.83
C GLN A 82 8.54 -2.59 -20.04
N HIS A 83 8.45 -1.29 -20.23
CA HIS A 83 7.80 -0.73 -21.42
C HIS A 83 8.68 -0.93 -22.66
N PRO A 84 8.10 -1.20 -23.86
CA PRO A 84 8.88 -1.33 -25.10
C PRO A 84 9.78 -0.11 -25.40
N GLN A 85 9.28 1.09 -25.15
CA GLN A 85 10.08 2.31 -25.09
C GLN A 85 10.43 2.57 -23.63
N PRO A 86 11.70 2.37 -23.20
CA PRO A 86 12.11 2.65 -21.83
C PRO A 86 11.83 4.10 -21.46
N PHE A 87 11.34 4.32 -20.26
CA PHE A 87 11.09 5.66 -19.73
C PHE A 87 11.70 5.85 -18.35
N ASP A 88 11.89 7.10 -17.98
CA ASP A 88 12.27 7.51 -16.63
C ASP A 88 11.54 8.80 -16.23
N VAL A 89 11.66 9.18 -14.98
CA VAL A 89 11.06 10.37 -14.39
C VAL A 89 12.15 11.19 -13.73
N MET A 90 12.31 12.42 -14.12
CA MET A 90 13.25 13.33 -13.45
C MET A 90 12.58 13.91 -12.20
N MET A 91 13.02 13.43 -11.04
CA MET A 91 12.56 13.99 -9.76
C MET A 91 13.19 15.37 -9.54
N PRO A 92 12.55 16.26 -8.75
CA PRO A 92 13.01 17.65 -8.58
C PRO A 92 14.46 17.81 -8.10
N GLU A 93 14.94 16.84 -7.33
CA GLU A 93 16.30 16.78 -6.77
C GLU A 93 17.33 16.08 -7.68
N GLU A 94 16.90 15.57 -8.83
CA GLU A 94 17.74 14.80 -9.76
C GLU A 94 18.26 15.67 -10.92
N THR A 95 19.35 15.22 -11.50
CA THR A 95 19.95 15.77 -12.74
C THR A 95 19.87 14.73 -13.85
N ALA A 96 20.18 15.13 -15.08
CA ALA A 96 20.19 14.25 -16.24
C ALA A 96 21.11 13.02 -16.08
N GLU A 97 22.16 13.11 -15.27
CA GLU A 97 23.08 12.00 -14.98
C GLU A 97 22.45 10.86 -14.18
N HIS A 98 21.34 11.14 -13.47
CA HIS A 98 20.57 10.14 -12.71
C HIS A 98 19.53 9.39 -13.56
N MET A 99 19.39 9.77 -14.83
CA MET A 99 18.39 9.19 -15.73
C MET A 99 18.90 7.91 -16.39
N LEU A 100 17.98 7.01 -16.67
CA LEU A 100 18.28 5.81 -17.46
C LEU A 100 18.76 6.22 -18.86
N PRO A 101 19.92 5.73 -19.32
CA PRO A 101 20.39 6.02 -20.66
C PRO A 101 19.39 5.58 -21.75
N GLY A 102 19.06 6.49 -22.67
CA GLY A 102 18.14 6.23 -23.78
C GLY A 102 16.66 6.15 -23.40
N ALA A 103 16.30 6.45 -22.15
CA ALA A 103 14.91 6.49 -21.73
C ALA A 103 14.22 7.79 -22.17
N GLU A 104 12.93 7.70 -22.48
CA GLU A 104 12.06 8.86 -22.62
C GLU A 104 11.77 9.44 -21.23
N ILE A 105 11.91 10.75 -21.08
CA ILE A 105 11.66 11.42 -19.80
C ILE A 105 10.19 11.82 -19.71
N ILE A 106 9.46 11.16 -18.81
CA ILE A 106 8.07 11.53 -18.51
C ILE A 106 8.06 12.71 -17.52
N PRO A 107 7.35 13.80 -17.82
CA PRO A 107 7.24 14.93 -16.90
C PRO A 107 6.65 14.48 -15.55
N VAL A 108 7.33 14.82 -14.45
CA VAL A 108 6.88 14.44 -13.09
C VAL A 108 5.46 14.95 -12.78
N GLN A 109 5.08 16.11 -13.31
CA GLN A 109 3.75 16.69 -13.13
C GLN A 109 2.66 15.84 -13.80
N ALA A 110 2.94 15.23 -14.95
CA ALA A 110 1.99 14.34 -15.63
C ALA A 110 1.69 13.09 -14.77
N LEU A 111 2.73 12.50 -14.17
CA LEU A 111 2.55 11.34 -13.26
C LEU A 111 1.89 11.74 -11.95
N ARG A 112 2.21 12.91 -11.38
CA ARG A 112 1.51 13.43 -10.20
C ARG A 112 0.03 13.63 -10.47
N ALA A 113 -0.32 14.23 -11.61
CA ALA A 113 -1.71 14.40 -12.03
C ALA A 113 -2.40 13.04 -12.20
N PHE A 114 -1.77 12.10 -12.89
CA PHE A 114 -2.27 10.74 -13.09
C PHE A 114 -2.57 10.02 -11.77
N PHE A 115 -1.61 9.98 -10.82
CA PHE A 115 -1.83 9.32 -9.54
C PHE A 115 -2.88 10.03 -8.68
N THR A 116 -2.94 11.36 -8.73
CA THR A 116 -3.96 12.13 -8.00
C THR A 116 -5.35 11.87 -8.58
N GLU A 117 -5.50 11.89 -9.90
CA GLU A 117 -6.77 11.62 -10.57
C GLU A 117 -7.22 10.17 -10.34
N SER A 118 -6.33 9.20 -10.51
CA SER A 118 -6.61 7.78 -10.25
C SER A 118 -7.09 7.55 -8.82
N LEU A 119 -6.47 8.22 -7.84
CA LEU A 119 -6.89 8.18 -6.45
C LEU A 119 -8.28 8.79 -6.27
N VAL A 120 -8.50 10.03 -6.72
CA VAL A 120 -9.76 10.78 -6.51
C VAL A 120 -10.93 10.12 -7.21
N THR A 121 -10.75 9.64 -8.43
CA THR A 121 -11.81 8.97 -9.21
C THR A 121 -12.05 7.52 -8.80
N GLY A 122 -11.04 6.87 -8.23
CA GLY A 122 -11.02 5.47 -7.81
C GLY A 122 -11.29 5.27 -6.31
N TYR A 123 -10.31 4.70 -5.62
CA TYR A 123 -10.45 4.26 -4.22
C TYR A 123 -10.53 5.40 -3.19
N GLY A 124 -10.18 6.62 -3.56
CA GLY A 124 -10.39 7.80 -2.72
C GLY A 124 -11.87 8.00 -2.35
N LYS A 125 -12.81 7.64 -3.25
CA LYS A 125 -14.24 7.65 -2.95
C LYS A 125 -14.60 6.67 -1.83
N ILE A 126 -13.98 5.48 -1.84
CA ILE A 126 -14.16 4.48 -0.78
C ILE A 126 -13.59 4.99 0.54
N LEU A 127 -12.38 5.58 0.53
CA LEU A 127 -11.78 6.19 1.71
C LEU A 127 -12.69 7.26 2.33
N LEU A 128 -13.28 8.14 1.51
CA LEU A 128 -14.20 9.17 1.98
C LEU A 128 -15.49 8.58 2.51
N GLN A 129 -16.07 7.57 1.86
CA GLN A 129 -17.26 6.89 2.34
C GLN A 129 -17.04 6.27 3.73
N LEU A 130 -15.91 5.64 3.94
CA LEU A 130 -15.52 5.10 5.24
C LEU A 130 -15.23 6.22 6.25
N LYS A 131 -14.55 7.30 5.83
CA LYS A 131 -14.27 8.46 6.71
C LYS A 131 -15.53 9.12 7.23
N TYR A 132 -16.50 9.41 6.37
CA TYR A 132 -17.75 10.07 6.76
C TYR A 132 -18.65 9.22 7.67
N GLY A 133 -18.47 7.90 7.67
CA GLY A 133 -19.15 7.01 8.60
C GLY A 133 -18.46 6.81 9.94
N CYS A 134 -17.22 7.35 10.10
CA CYS A 134 -16.32 7.01 11.19
C CYS A 134 -16.24 8.13 12.24
N SER A 135 -16.56 7.82 13.50
CA SER A 135 -16.29 8.70 14.65
C SER A 135 -14.87 8.55 15.20
N ALA A 136 -14.23 7.41 14.92
CA ALA A 136 -12.86 7.10 15.35
C ALA A 136 -11.81 7.89 14.55
N ARG A 137 -10.62 8.01 15.11
CA ARG A 137 -9.44 8.49 14.38
C ARG A 137 -9.19 7.58 13.16
N MET A 138 -9.12 8.15 11.97
CA MET A 138 -8.81 7.40 10.75
C MET A 138 -7.36 7.59 10.33
N ILE A 139 -6.67 6.47 10.11
CA ILE A 139 -5.30 6.40 9.60
C ILE A 139 -5.34 5.71 8.23
N CYS A 140 -4.67 6.27 7.23
CA CYS A 140 -4.44 5.60 5.95
C CYS A 140 -2.98 5.13 5.86
N LEU A 141 -2.80 3.82 5.68
CA LEU A 141 -1.50 3.21 5.45
C LEU A 141 -1.13 3.23 3.96
N THR A 142 0.15 3.29 3.70
CA THR A 142 0.69 3.10 2.34
C THR A 142 0.87 1.61 2.02
N SER A 143 0.89 1.28 0.72
CA SER A 143 1.38 -0.01 0.26
C SER A 143 2.88 -0.18 0.60
N PRO A 144 3.38 -1.42 0.73
CA PRO A 144 4.81 -1.66 0.89
C PRO A 144 5.64 -0.96 -0.18
N ALA A 145 6.83 -0.51 0.17
CA ALA A 145 7.79 -0.02 -0.80
C ALA A 145 8.12 -1.10 -1.85
N PRO A 146 8.50 -0.73 -3.08
CA PRO A 146 8.77 -1.71 -4.13
C PRO A 146 9.94 -2.61 -3.75
N LYS A 147 9.89 -3.86 -4.21
CA LYS A 147 11.02 -4.79 -4.13
C LYS A 147 12.08 -4.40 -5.14
N GLU A 148 13.35 -4.44 -4.76
CA GLU A 148 14.44 -4.15 -5.70
C GLU A 148 14.71 -5.31 -6.68
N ASP A 149 14.68 -6.55 -6.18
CA ASP A 149 15.08 -7.79 -6.86
C ASP A 149 14.13 -8.13 -8.03
N ALA A 150 14.54 -7.80 -9.27
CA ALA A 150 13.79 -8.08 -10.49
C ALA A 150 13.56 -9.57 -10.74
N GLU A 151 14.54 -10.43 -10.39
CA GLU A 151 14.40 -11.88 -10.57
C GLU A 151 13.41 -12.48 -9.56
N HIS A 152 13.35 -11.96 -8.34
CA HIS A 152 12.31 -12.31 -7.38
C HIS A 152 10.93 -11.93 -7.91
N ILE A 153 10.79 -10.71 -8.45
CA ILE A 153 9.53 -10.21 -9.02
C ILE A 153 9.07 -11.11 -10.18
N LYS A 154 9.95 -11.43 -11.12
CA LYS A 154 9.61 -12.31 -12.26
C LYS A 154 9.12 -13.67 -11.81
N ARG A 155 9.85 -14.31 -10.87
CA ARG A 155 9.49 -15.66 -10.36
C ARG A 155 8.17 -15.65 -9.59
N GLY A 156 7.91 -14.60 -8.84
CA GLY A 156 6.71 -14.45 -8.01
C GLY A 156 5.56 -13.72 -8.69
N ALA A 157 5.66 -13.38 -9.97
CA ALA A 157 4.66 -12.57 -10.64
C ALA A 157 3.26 -13.22 -10.59
N GLU A 158 2.27 -12.43 -10.25
CA GLU A 158 0.86 -12.81 -10.24
C GLU A 158 0.37 -13.13 -11.66
N THR A 159 -0.71 -13.88 -11.78
CA THR A 159 -1.27 -14.33 -13.07
C THR A 159 -1.41 -13.18 -14.06
N HIS A 160 -1.96 -12.05 -13.62
CA HIS A 160 -2.11 -10.87 -14.48
C HIS A 160 -0.79 -10.43 -15.13
N PHE A 161 0.30 -10.31 -14.36
CA PHE A 161 1.61 -9.91 -14.91
C PHE A 161 2.27 -11.00 -15.75
N ARG A 162 2.02 -12.27 -15.41
CA ARG A 162 2.47 -13.40 -16.26
C ARG A 162 1.79 -13.38 -17.63
N ASP A 163 0.47 -13.15 -17.66
CA ASP A 163 -0.32 -13.06 -18.88
C ASP A 163 0.10 -11.86 -19.75
N LEU A 164 0.58 -10.79 -19.14
CA LEU A 164 1.18 -9.63 -19.81
C LEU A 164 2.65 -9.87 -20.25
N GLY A 165 3.21 -11.05 -20.00
CA GLY A 165 4.52 -11.44 -20.51
C GLY A 165 5.73 -10.94 -19.72
N ILE A 166 5.61 -10.67 -18.41
CA ILE A 166 6.71 -10.15 -17.56
C ILE A 166 7.98 -11.01 -17.64
N SER A 167 7.85 -12.32 -17.86
CA SER A 167 8.98 -13.25 -17.97
C SER A 167 9.80 -13.03 -19.22
N GLN A 168 9.17 -12.61 -20.33
CA GLN A 168 9.78 -12.37 -21.63
C GLN A 168 10.21 -10.91 -21.80
N ILE A 169 9.32 -9.98 -21.42
CA ILE A 169 9.52 -8.54 -21.59
C ILE A 169 10.50 -7.98 -20.54
N GLY A 170 10.39 -8.47 -19.30
CA GLY A 170 11.24 -8.02 -18.20
C GLY A 170 10.53 -7.09 -17.20
N VAL A 171 11.28 -6.69 -16.19
CA VAL A 171 10.84 -5.78 -15.11
C VAL A 171 11.49 -4.43 -15.33
N THR A 172 10.71 -3.36 -15.21
CA THR A 172 11.21 -1.98 -15.24
C THR A 172 12.32 -1.78 -14.19
N SER A 173 13.26 -0.88 -14.43
CA SER A 173 14.37 -0.62 -13.51
C SER A 173 13.85 -0.35 -12.08
N ALA A 174 14.60 -0.80 -11.09
CA ALA A 174 14.22 -0.64 -9.69
C ALA A 174 14.04 0.83 -9.33
N GLN A 175 14.93 1.70 -9.82
CA GLN A 175 14.87 3.14 -9.56
C GLN A 175 13.58 3.78 -10.10
N VAL A 176 13.19 3.46 -11.33
CA VAL A 176 11.93 3.98 -11.90
C VAL A 176 10.73 3.50 -11.08
N ARG A 177 10.71 2.23 -10.65
CA ARG A 177 9.64 1.71 -9.80
C ARG A 177 9.57 2.44 -8.45
N LEU A 178 10.72 2.77 -7.86
CA LEU A 178 10.78 3.54 -6.62
C LEU A 178 10.27 4.98 -6.82
N LYS A 179 10.64 5.65 -7.91
CA LYS A 179 10.14 6.99 -8.27
C LYS A 179 8.62 6.99 -8.44
N LEU A 180 8.07 6.02 -9.19
CA LEU A 180 6.62 5.89 -9.39
C LEU A 180 5.88 5.65 -8.06
N TRP A 181 6.39 4.74 -7.22
CA TRP A 181 5.85 4.51 -5.88
C TRP A 181 5.88 5.78 -5.03
N THR A 182 7.00 6.51 -5.02
CA THR A 182 7.14 7.76 -4.27
C THR A 182 6.11 8.80 -4.71
N LEU A 183 5.89 8.98 -6.02
CA LEU A 183 4.90 9.91 -6.55
C LEU A 183 3.47 9.51 -6.15
N GLN A 184 3.16 8.23 -6.19
CA GLN A 184 1.86 7.73 -5.72
C GLN A 184 1.67 7.97 -4.21
N GLN A 185 2.71 7.74 -3.38
CA GLN A 185 2.63 8.02 -1.94
C GLN A 185 2.44 9.52 -1.67
N GLN A 186 3.09 10.40 -2.43
CA GLN A 186 2.88 11.85 -2.32
C GLN A 186 1.43 12.24 -2.65
N ALA A 187 0.82 11.62 -3.68
CA ALA A 187 -0.58 11.85 -4.01
C ALA A 187 -1.51 11.40 -2.87
N LEU A 188 -1.29 10.21 -2.31
CA LEU A 188 -2.07 9.68 -1.18
C LEU A 188 -1.92 10.54 0.07
N GLN A 189 -0.71 10.96 0.42
CA GLN A 189 -0.44 11.85 1.54
C GLN A 189 -1.16 13.20 1.38
N GLY A 190 -1.11 13.77 0.18
CA GLY A 190 -1.84 15.00 -0.15
C GLY A 190 -3.35 14.84 0.00
N PHE A 191 -3.90 13.73 -0.49
CA PHE A 191 -5.31 13.40 -0.35
C PHE A 191 -5.71 13.25 1.13
N CYS A 192 -4.95 12.51 1.92
CA CYS A 192 -5.20 12.32 3.34
C CYS A 192 -5.22 13.65 4.08
N ARG A 193 -4.20 14.49 3.86
CA ARG A 193 -4.11 15.83 4.48
C ARG A 193 -5.33 16.69 4.15
N ASN A 194 -5.77 16.70 2.89
CA ASN A 194 -6.90 17.53 2.43
C ASN A 194 -8.25 17.03 2.99
N ASN A 195 -8.33 15.80 3.46
CA ASN A 195 -9.56 15.18 3.96
C ASN A 195 -9.52 14.87 5.47
N GLY A 196 -8.54 15.37 6.22
CA GLY A 196 -8.44 15.13 7.66
C GLY A 196 -8.29 13.65 8.01
N ILE A 197 -7.51 12.92 7.21
CA ILE A 197 -7.12 11.53 7.42
C ILE A 197 -5.64 11.51 7.77
N ASP A 198 -5.26 10.82 8.83
CA ASP A 198 -3.86 10.67 9.17
C ASP A 198 -3.17 9.75 8.17
N PHE A 199 -1.99 10.15 7.73
CA PHE A 199 -1.18 9.35 6.83
C PHE A 199 -0.08 8.64 7.60
N LEU A 200 0.06 7.33 7.42
CA LEU A 200 1.12 6.53 8.02
C LEU A 200 1.95 5.84 6.93
N ASP A 201 3.21 6.24 6.83
CA ASP A 201 4.17 5.66 5.88
C ASP A 201 4.57 4.23 6.30
N ASN A 202 5.31 3.54 5.46
CA ASN A 202 5.89 2.24 5.77
C ASN A 202 6.69 2.27 7.08
N PRO A 203 6.71 1.18 7.84
CA PRO A 203 7.58 1.09 9.01
C PRO A 203 9.02 1.44 8.64
N PRO A 204 9.70 2.34 9.41
CA PRO A 204 11.05 2.81 9.05
C PRO A 204 12.04 1.66 8.83
N ASP A 205 11.95 0.61 9.66
CA ASP A 205 12.81 -0.57 9.56
C ASP A 205 12.48 -1.48 8.38
N ALA A 206 11.37 -1.27 7.70
CA ALA A 206 10.98 -2.10 6.56
C ALA A 206 11.72 -1.72 5.28
N ARG A 207 12.24 -0.50 5.19
CA ARG A 207 12.99 -0.01 4.02
C ARG A 207 14.50 -0.05 4.27
N ASP A 208 15.25 -0.27 3.20
CA ASP A 208 16.72 -0.09 3.19
C ASP A 208 17.10 1.39 3.01
N ALA A 209 18.41 1.66 2.95
CA ALA A 209 18.91 3.01 2.78
C ALA A 209 18.57 3.63 1.41
N ALA A 210 18.31 2.83 0.39
CA ALA A 210 17.89 3.28 -0.94
C ALA A 210 16.36 3.50 -1.05
N GLY A 211 15.59 3.08 -0.03
CA GLY A 211 14.15 3.25 0.02
C GLY A 211 13.33 2.03 -0.40
N PHE A 212 13.96 0.94 -0.82
CA PHE A 212 13.30 -0.31 -1.20
C PHE A 212 12.86 -1.13 0.01
N LEU A 213 11.85 -1.98 -0.18
CA LEU A 213 11.48 -2.98 0.82
C LEU A 213 12.67 -3.91 1.08
N LYS A 214 13.08 -4.08 2.34
CA LYS A 214 14.14 -5.02 2.69
C LYS A 214 13.74 -6.46 2.35
N ARG A 215 14.67 -7.24 1.79
CA ARG A 215 14.43 -8.62 1.32
C ARG A 215 13.78 -9.53 2.37
N ARG A 216 14.12 -9.36 3.66
CA ARG A 216 13.51 -10.13 4.78
C ARG A 216 11.99 -9.95 4.91
N TYR A 217 11.43 -8.92 4.30
CA TYR A 217 10.01 -8.59 4.32
C TYR A 217 9.27 -8.93 3.03
N TYR A 218 9.94 -9.52 2.03
CA TYR A 218 9.31 -9.93 0.78
C TYR A 218 8.34 -11.10 1.02
N ALA A 219 7.12 -11.00 0.52
CA ALA A 219 6.29 -12.17 0.24
C ALA A 219 6.78 -12.89 -1.03
N GLY A 220 6.23 -14.06 -1.33
CA GLY A 220 6.63 -14.87 -2.47
C GLY A 220 6.23 -14.30 -3.85
N ASP A 221 5.40 -13.27 -3.88
CA ASP A 221 4.88 -12.62 -5.11
C ASP A 221 5.68 -11.36 -5.51
N SER A 222 5.15 -10.57 -6.46
CA SER A 222 5.86 -9.40 -7.01
C SER A 222 5.79 -8.16 -6.11
N SER A 223 4.75 -7.98 -5.26
CA SER A 223 4.44 -6.68 -4.67
C SER A 223 4.16 -6.68 -3.16
N HIS A 224 3.78 -7.82 -2.56
CA HIS A 224 3.35 -7.85 -1.17
C HIS A 224 4.50 -8.01 -0.16
N GLY A 225 4.29 -7.46 1.04
CA GLY A 225 5.06 -7.79 2.23
C GLY A 225 4.62 -9.11 2.85
N ASN A 226 5.52 -9.77 3.58
CA ASN A 226 5.25 -11.02 4.29
C ASN A 226 4.73 -10.77 5.72
N THR A 227 4.52 -11.84 6.50
CA THR A 227 4.05 -11.77 7.90
C THR A 227 4.96 -10.91 8.79
N LYS A 228 6.29 -10.92 8.59
CA LYS A 228 7.21 -10.07 9.35
C LYS A 228 6.98 -8.58 9.05
N TYR A 229 6.65 -8.23 7.80
CA TYR A 229 6.22 -6.88 7.44
C TYR A 229 4.93 -6.50 8.16
N GLY A 230 3.93 -7.39 8.17
CA GLY A 230 2.69 -7.21 8.91
C GLY A 230 2.92 -6.94 10.40
N SER A 231 3.86 -7.66 11.02
CA SER A 231 4.24 -7.44 12.42
C SER A 231 4.82 -6.04 12.66
N GLN A 232 5.64 -5.52 11.74
CA GLN A 232 6.18 -4.16 11.84
C GLN A 232 5.08 -3.11 11.70
N VAL A 233 4.09 -3.35 10.82
CA VAL A 233 2.93 -2.44 10.67
C VAL A 233 2.09 -2.42 11.95
N LEU A 234 1.78 -3.57 12.53
CA LEU A 234 1.04 -3.66 13.79
C LEU A 234 1.76 -2.93 14.93
N TRP A 235 3.07 -3.13 15.05
CA TRP A 235 3.89 -2.43 16.02
C TRP A 235 3.86 -0.92 15.82
N GLN A 236 4.02 -0.45 14.57
CA GLN A 236 3.98 0.98 14.24
C GLN A 236 2.63 1.61 14.61
N ILE A 237 1.51 0.91 14.34
CA ILE A 237 0.17 1.37 14.74
C ILE A 237 0.05 1.43 16.26
N ALA A 238 0.50 0.40 16.98
CA ALA A 238 0.48 0.37 18.42
C ALA A 238 1.25 1.54 19.05
N CYS A 239 2.44 1.85 18.52
CA CYS A 239 3.22 3.03 18.94
C CYS A 239 2.47 4.35 18.71
N GLN A 240 1.74 4.49 17.60
CA GLN A 240 0.89 5.66 17.33
C GLN A 240 -0.26 5.83 18.33
N MET A 241 -0.65 4.75 19.00
CA MET A 241 -1.68 4.74 20.03
C MET A 241 -1.13 4.93 21.46
N GLY A 242 0.18 5.17 21.60
CA GLY A 242 0.83 5.37 22.89
C GLY A 242 1.07 4.07 23.67
N ALA A 243 0.96 2.92 23.04
CA ALA A 243 1.38 1.67 23.64
C ALA A 243 2.91 1.66 23.73
N GLN A 244 3.44 1.58 24.94
CA GLN A 244 4.86 1.40 25.20
C GLN A 244 5.13 -0.11 25.21
N GLY A 245 6.13 -0.53 24.42
CA GLY A 245 6.60 -1.92 24.43
C GLY A 245 7.45 -2.24 25.65
#